data_f4572ea5667d58369feeb7323cdb25cd
#
_entry.id   f4572ea5667d58369feeb7323cdb25cd
#
_cell.length_a   1.000
_cell.length_b   1.000
_cell.length_c   1.000
_cell.angle_alpha   90.00
_cell.angle_beta   90.00
_cell.angle_gamma   90.00
#
_symmetry.space_group_name_H-M   'P 1'
#
loop_
_entity.id
_entity.type
_entity.pdbx_description
1 polymer ?
#
loop_
_entity_poly.entity_id
_entity_poly.type
_entity_poly.pdbx_seq_one_letter_code
_entity_poly.pdbx_strand_id
1 'polypeptide(L)'
;EAVKDHGLTQKEAVRCKNMYALGLVYWLYGREREPTVNWLNEKFGKRPEIANSNIAAVNAGHAFGETTEASGETTAYHVAPAKIEPGLYRTITGIEAVSFGLVAGARKAGLRMTFAGYPITPASGVLHTLSKLKQFDIVTFQAEDEIAAVCAALGGSYAGTLGVTASSGPGIALKTEAIGLAISVELPLVIINVQRAGPSTGLPTKTEQSDLYQ
;
A
#
# COMPACT_ATOMS: atom_id res chain seq x y z
N GLU A 1 25.58 17.20 1.31
CA GLU A 1 26.75 17.25 2.19
C GLU A 1 26.75 16.14 3.25
N ALA A 2 25.68 15.93 3.99
CA ALA A 2 25.59 14.93 5.09
C ALA A 2 26.08 13.50 4.73
N VAL A 3 26.15 13.15 3.47
CA VAL A 3 26.52 11.80 2.99
C VAL A 3 27.76 11.80 2.09
N LYS A 4 28.49 12.92 2.06
CA LYS A 4 29.59 13.12 1.10
C LYS A 4 30.76 12.16 1.30
N ASP A 5 31.03 11.76 2.55
CA ASP A 5 32.19 10.95 2.91
C ASP A 5 31.91 9.45 2.97
N HIS A 6 30.72 8.99 2.51
CA HIS A 6 30.31 7.59 2.57
C HIS A 6 30.56 6.80 1.28
N GLY A 7 31.30 7.34 0.31
CA GLY A 7 31.68 6.63 -0.92
C GLY A 7 30.53 6.33 -1.88
N LEU A 8 29.41 7.04 -1.74
CA LEU A 8 28.25 6.89 -2.64
C LEU A 8 28.44 7.62 -3.97
N THR A 9 27.87 7.08 -5.02
CA THR A 9 27.68 7.81 -6.27
C THR A 9 26.69 8.97 -6.05
N GLN A 10 26.77 10.00 -6.89
CA GLN A 10 25.85 11.16 -6.82
C GLN A 10 24.37 10.74 -6.86
N LYS A 11 24.03 9.72 -7.66
CA LYS A 11 22.66 9.17 -7.76
C LYS A 11 22.20 8.50 -6.47
N GLU A 12 23.08 7.78 -5.79
CA GLU A 12 22.79 7.15 -4.51
C GLU A 12 22.68 8.20 -3.39
N ALA A 13 23.57 9.18 -3.37
CA ALA A 13 23.53 10.29 -2.41
C ALA A 13 22.20 11.05 -2.48
N VAL A 14 21.70 11.34 -3.70
CA VAL A 14 20.39 12.00 -3.88
C VAL A 14 19.23 11.17 -3.33
N ARG A 15 19.30 9.83 -3.36
CA ARG A 15 18.26 8.96 -2.77
C ARG A 15 18.14 9.09 -1.26
N CYS A 16 19.22 9.48 -0.57
CA CYS A 16 19.20 9.70 0.88
C CYS A 16 18.39 10.92 1.32
N LYS A 17 17.95 11.81 0.39
CA LYS A 17 17.16 13.00 0.72
C LYS A 17 15.88 12.69 1.51
N ASN A 18 15.24 11.54 1.23
CA ASN A 18 14.04 11.14 1.93
C ASN A 18 14.32 10.81 3.41
N MET A 19 15.52 10.27 3.69
CA MET A 19 15.95 9.99 5.07
C MET A 19 16.29 11.27 5.82
N TYR A 20 16.83 12.27 5.11
CA TYR A 20 17.02 13.60 5.69
C TYR A 20 15.68 14.23 6.08
N ALA A 21 14.70 14.22 5.17
CA ALA A 21 13.35 14.72 5.45
C ALA A 21 12.69 13.93 6.60
N LEU A 22 12.87 12.62 6.67
CA LEU A 22 12.37 11.78 7.76
C LEU A 22 13.00 12.18 9.11
N GLY A 23 14.29 12.45 9.13
CA GLY A 23 14.98 12.94 10.32
C GLY A 23 14.43 14.25 10.85
N LEU A 24 14.16 15.20 9.95
CA LEU A 24 13.50 16.47 10.30
C LEU A 24 12.08 16.23 10.85
N VAL A 25 11.32 15.34 10.24
CA VAL A 25 9.97 14.97 10.74
C VAL A 25 10.05 14.32 12.12
N TYR A 26 11.04 13.48 12.38
CA TYR A 26 11.24 12.88 13.71
C TYR A 26 11.51 13.94 14.78
N TRP A 27 12.38 14.91 14.50
CA TRP A 27 12.58 16.05 15.38
C TRP A 27 11.28 16.83 15.56
N LEU A 28 10.60 17.18 14.46
CA LEU A 28 9.39 18.01 14.47
C LEU A 28 8.28 17.44 15.37
N TYR A 29 8.16 16.12 15.46
CA TYR A 29 7.13 15.43 16.24
C TYR A 29 7.66 14.66 17.46
N GLY A 30 8.90 14.89 17.86
CA GLY A 30 9.53 14.26 19.02
C GLY A 30 9.56 12.73 18.91
N ARG A 31 9.87 12.19 17.73
CA ARG A 31 9.90 10.74 17.48
C ARG A 31 11.31 10.18 17.61
N GLU A 32 11.40 8.97 18.18
CA GLU A 32 12.66 8.24 18.30
C GLU A 32 13.16 7.78 16.94
N ARG A 33 14.47 7.91 16.71
CA ARG A 33 15.15 7.50 15.46
C ARG A 33 15.59 6.04 15.48
N GLU A 34 15.76 5.47 16.66
CA GLU A 34 16.31 4.13 16.89
C GLU A 34 15.64 3.03 16.05
N PRO A 35 14.30 2.93 15.98
CA PRO A 35 13.64 1.91 15.17
C PRO A 35 14.01 1.98 13.68
N THR A 36 14.19 3.20 13.16
CA THR A 36 14.60 3.40 11.75
C THR A 36 16.07 3.06 11.54
N VAL A 37 16.94 3.40 12.50
CA VAL A 37 18.36 3.04 12.45
C VAL A 37 18.53 1.52 12.43
N ASN A 38 17.82 0.80 13.31
CA ASN A 38 17.86 -0.65 13.37
C ASN A 38 17.36 -1.28 12.07
N TRP A 39 16.24 -0.79 11.53
CA TRP A 39 15.71 -1.25 10.25
C TRP A 39 16.68 -0.98 9.07
N LEU A 40 17.37 0.16 9.05
CA LEU A 40 18.36 0.47 8.01
C LEU A 40 19.55 -0.50 8.07
N ASN A 41 20.02 -0.80 9.27
CA ASN A 41 21.10 -1.77 9.47
C ASN A 41 20.69 -3.19 9.05
N GLU A 42 19.49 -3.63 9.39
CA GLU A 42 18.96 -4.93 8.98
C GLU A 42 18.78 -5.01 7.46
N LYS A 43 18.11 -4.02 6.88
CA LYS A 43 17.76 -4.00 5.45
C LYS A 43 18.99 -3.92 4.54
N PHE A 44 19.97 -3.11 4.92
CA PHE A 44 21.17 -2.86 4.13
C PHE A 44 22.44 -3.50 4.71
N GLY A 45 22.31 -4.49 5.58
CA GLY A 45 23.45 -5.13 6.23
C GLY A 45 24.53 -5.69 5.28
N LYS A 46 24.15 -6.04 4.05
CA LYS A 46 25.07 -6.45 2.98
C LYS A 46 25.77 -5.27 2.26
N ARG A 47 25.33 -4.05 2.51
CA ARG A 47 25.86 -2.81 1.92
C ARG A 47 25.92 -1.72 2.98
N PRO A 48 26.88 -1.82 3.93
CA PRO A 48 26.96 -0.91 5.07
C PRO A 48 27.16 0.56 4.68
N GLU A 49 27.77 0.83 3.52
CA GLU A 49 27.92 2.18 2.99
C GLU A 49 26.55 2.86 2.73
N ILE A 50 25.54 2.09 2.29
CA ILE A 50 24.18 2.58 2.10
C ILE A 50 23.47 2.76 3.44
N ALA A 51 23.60 1.80 4.37
CA ALA A 51 23.03 1.92 5.71
C ALA A 51 23.56 3.19 6.41
N ASN A 52 24.87 3.32 6.51
CA ASN A 52 25.53 4.44 7.18
C ASN A 52 25.18 5.80 6.56
N SER A 53 25.11 5.88 5.24
CA SER A 53 24.70 7.11 4.55
C SER A 53 23.27 7.52 4.85
N ASN A 54 22.34 6.55 4.90
CA ASN A 54 20.95 6.84 5.25
C ASN A 54 20.81 7.22 6.72
N ILE A 55 21.54 6.59 7.61
CA ILE A 55 21.60 6.95 9.05
C ILE A 55 22.17 8.37 9.22
N ALA A 56 23.27 8.68 8.54
CA ALA A 56 23.83 10.03 8.54
C ALA A 56 22.83 11.07 8.04
N ALA A 57 22.07 10.76 7.00
CA ALA A 57 21.03 11.63 6.49
C ALA A 57 19.88 11.85 7.49
N VAL A 58 19.40 10.79 8.18
CA VAL A 58 18.39 10.92 9.26
C VAL A 58 18.91 11.80 10.38
N ASN A 59 20.15 11.58 10.83
CA ASN A 59 20.74 12.36 11.91
C ASN A 59 20.94 13.84 11.51
N ALA A 60 21.38 14.09 10.29
CA ALA A 60 21.54 15.45 9.79
C ALA A 60 20.22 16.20 9.66
N GLY A 61 19.14 15.53 9.23
CA GLY A 61 17.80 16.13 9.18
C GLY A 61 17.26 16.48 10.57
N HIS A 62 17.49 15.60 11.55
CA HIS A 62 17.12 15.87 12.94
C HIS A 62 17.90 17.06 13.52
N ALA A 63 19.23 17.08 13.36
CA ALA A 63 20.07 18.16 13.81
C ALA A 63 19.74 19.51 13.13
N PHE A 64 19.31 19.48 11.88
CA PHE A 64 18.81 20.67 11.21
C PHE A 64 17.56 21.24 11.90
N GLY A 65 16.62 20.38 12.31
CA GLY A 65 15.46 20.80 13.09
C GLY A 65 15.85 21.46 14.41
N GLU A 66 16.77 20.88 15.16
CA GLU A 66 17.31 21.46 16.42
C GLU A 66 17.92 22.85 16.17
N THR A 67 18.66 23.01 15.09
CA THR A 67 19.28 24.27 14.75
C THR A 67 18.26 25.36 14.38
N THR A 68 17.23 24.99 13.59
CA THR A 68 16.17 25.93 13.19
C THR A 68 15.24 26.30 14.34
N GLU A 69 15.03 25.42 15.31
CA GLU A 69 14.31 25.75 16.56
C GLU A 69 15.10 26.78 17.37
N ALA A 70 16.40 26.58 17.54
CA ALA A 70 17.26 27.49 18.27
C ALA A 70 17.30 28.90 17.65
N SER A 71 17.10 29.02 16.33
CA SER A 71 16.98 30.30 15.62
C SER A 71 15.57 30.91 15.67
N GLY A 72 14.58 30.18 16.21
CA GLY A 72 13.18 30.62 16.26
C GLY A 72 12.41 30.51 14.95
N GLU A 73 13.01 29.87 13.92
CA GLU A 73 12.38 29.71 12.59
C GLU A 73 11.37 28.57 12.56
N THR A 74 11.50 27.57 13.43
CA THR A 74 10.65 26.36 13.42
C THR A 74 10.24 25.98 14.85
N THR A 75 9.04 25.48 15.02
CA THR A 75 8.50 25.03 16.30
C THR A 75 8.28 23.52 16.26
N ALA A 76 8.77 22.81 17.27
CA ALA A 76 8.48 21.39 17.46
C ALA A 76 7.03 21.17 17.94
N TYR A 77 6.44 20.06 17.56
CA TYR A 77 5.11 19.63 17.95
C TYR A 77 5.18 18.38 18.82
N HIS A 78 4.24 18.24 19.74
CA HIS A 78 4.08 17.02 20.51
C HIS A 78 2.79 16.30 20.10
N VAL A 79 2.90 15.04 19.70
CA VAL A 79 1.77 14.16 19.47
C VAL A 79 1.74 13.11 20.57
N ALA A 80 0.78 13.23 21.47
CA ALA A 80 0.62 12.28 22.56
C ALA A 80 0.39 10.84 22.04
N PRO A 81 0.91 9.81 22.72
CA PRO A 81 0.59 8.43 22.40
C PRO A 81 -0.92 8.17 22.44
N ALA A 82 -1.43 7.38 21.52
CA ALA A 82 -2.83 6.96 21.54
C ALA A 82 -3.12 6.12 22.78
N LYS A 83 -4.28 6.35 23.41
CA LYS A 83 -4.78 5.51 24.50
C LYS A 83 -5.43 4.28 23.88
N ILE A 84 -4.69 3.18 23.83
CA ILE A 84 -5.16 1.89 23.32
C ILE A 84 -5.05 0.85 24.44
N GLU A 85 -5.94 -0.13 24.42
CA GLU A 85 -5.87 -1.25 25.36
C GLU A 85 -4.56 -2.04 25.16
N PRO A 86 -3.95 -2.53 26.26
CA PRO A 86 -2.76 -3.37 26.16
C PRO A 86 -3.03 -4.61 25.32
N GLY A 87 -2.14 -4.93 24.37
CA GLY A 87 -2.32 -6.07 23.47
C GLY A 87 -1.23 -6.20 22.42
N LEU A 88 -1.31 -7.26 21.65
CA LEU A 88 -0.46 -7.46 20.47
C LEU A 88 -1.12 -6.79 19.27
N TYR A 89 -0.47 -5.79 18.72
CA TYR A 89 -0.94 -5.03 17.56
C TYR A 89 -0.05 -5.24 16.36
N ARG A 90 -0.65 -5.17 15.18
CA ARG A 90 0.06 -5.17 13.92
C ARG A 90 -0.45 -4.01 13.07
N THR A 91 0.46 -3.23 12.54
CA THR A 91 0.14 -2.23 11.51
C THR A 91 -0.08 -2.93 10.18
N ILE A 92 -1.25 -2.74 9.59
CA ILE A 92 -1.59 -3.24 8.26
C ILE A 92 -2.28 -2.15 7.45
N THR A 93 -2.21 -2.24 6.14
CA THR A 93 -2.97 -1.38 5.24
C THR A 93 -4.41 -1.89 5.07
N GLY A 94 -5.34 -1.02 4.65
CA GLY A 94 -6.71 -1.44 4.33
C GLY A 94 -6.75 -2.51 3.23
N ILE A 95 -5.84 -2.42 2.25
CA ILE A 95 -5.69 -3.42 1.17
C ILE A 95 -5.29 -4.79 1.72
N GLU A 96 -4.34 -4.84 2.66
CA GLU A 96 -3.97 -6.11 3.31
C GLU A 96 -5.12 -6.65 4.16
N ALA A 97 -5.81 -5.80 4.91
CA ALA A 97 -6.95 -6.20 5.73
C ALA A 97 -8.08 -6.80 4.89
N VAL A 98 -8.44 -6.16 3.77
CA VAL A 98 -9.44 -6.68 2.82
C VAL A 98 -8.98 -8.01 2.23
N SER A 99 -7.71 -8.11 1.81
CA SER A 99 -7.16 -9.34 1.24
C SER A 99 -7.21 -10.50 2.25
N PHE A 100 -6.83 -10.27 3.50
CA PHE A 100 -6.93 -11.30 4.56
C PHE A 100 -8.39 -11.64 4.88
N GLY A 101 -9.28 -10.65 4.88
CA GLY A 101 -10.72 -10.85 5.10
C GLY A 101 -11.37 -11.72 4.03
N LEU A 102 -11.02 -11.51 2.75
CA LEU A 102 -11.47 -12.33 1.63
C LEU A 102 -11.05 -13.80 1.79
N VAL A 103 -9.78 -14.03 2.12
CA VAL A 103 -9.24 -15.38 2.35
C VAL A 103 -9.95 -16.06 3.51
N ALA A 104 -10.09 -15.36 4.63
CA ALA A 104 -10.77 -15.88 5.81
C ALA A 104 -12.24 -16.18 5.54
N GLY A 105 -12.94 -15.28 4.81
CA GLY A 105 -14.35 -15.45 4.43
C GLY A 105 -14.55 -16.65 3.49
N ALA A 106 -13.75 -16.75 2.43
CA ALA A 106 -13.82 -17.87 1.50
C ALA A 106 -13.58 -19.22 2.22
N ARG A 107 -12.55 -19.30 3.04
CA ARG A 107 -12.26 -20.51 3.84
C ARG A 107 -13.39 -20.87 4.80
N LYS A 108 -13.95 -19.88 5.50
CA LYS A 108 -15.08 -20.11 6.42
C LYS A 108 -16.32 -20.60 5.68
N ALA A 109 -16.53 -20.16 4.46
CA ALA A 109 -17.60 -20.60 3.57
C ALA A 109 -17.32 -21.97 2.88
N GLY A 110 -16.13 -22.54 3.03
CA GLY A 110 -15.73 -23.76 2.34
C GLY A 110 -15.51 -23.57 0.83
N LEU A 111 -15.28 -22.35 0.39
CA LEU A 111 -15.11 -22.01 -1.03
C LEU A 111 -13.64 -21.80 -1.38
N ARG A 112 -13.24 -22.25 -2.56
CA ARG A 112 -12.04 -21.78 -3.23
C ARG A 112 -12.27 -20.35 -3.72
N MET A 113 -11.23 -19.60 -3.94
CA MET A 113 -11.33 -18.22 -4.42
C MET A 113 -10.54 -18.03 -5.72
N THR A 114 -11.13 -17.37 -6.69
CA THR A 114 -10.46 -16.87 -7.89
C THR A 114 -10.45 -15.35 -7.85
N PHE A 115 -9.28 -14.78 -7.73
CA PHE A 115 -9.08 -13.33 -7.83
C PHE A 115 -8.51 -12.99 -9.21
N ALA A 116 -9.21 -12.17 -9.96
CA ALA A 116 -8.75 -11.62 -11.22
C ALA A 116 -8.65 -10.10 -11.15
N GLY A 117 -7.47 -9.55 -11.39
CA GLY A 117 -7.21 -8.12 -11.38
C GLY A 117 -6.35 -7.70 -12.57
N TYR A 118 -6.15 -6.42 -12.71
CA TYR A 118 -5.31 -5.81 -13.74
C TYR A 118 -4.49 -4.68 -13.14
N PRO A 119 -3.43 -4.19 -13.80
CA PRO A 119 -2.60 -3.10 -13.26
C PRO A 119 -3.36 -1.79 -13.18
N ILE A 120 -3.76 -1.39 -11.96
CA ILE A 120 -4.42 -0.10 -11.70
C ILE A 120 -4.09 0.40 -10.31
N THR A 121 -3.65 1.63 -10.20
CA THR A 121 -3.39 2.30 -8.92
C THR A 121 -4.71 2.84 -8.34
N PRO A 122 -5.00 2.62 -7.04
CA PRO A 122 -4.21 1.88 -6.06
C PRO A 122 -4.60 0.40 -5.89
N ALA A 123 -5.53 -0.14 -6.67
CA ALA A 123 -6.14 -1.46 -6.47
C ALA A 123 -5.19 -2.65 -6.70
N SER A 124 -4.09 -2.48 -7.43
CA SER A 124 -3.10 -3.55 -7.69
C SER A 124 -2.54 -4.19 -6.41
N GLY A 125 -2.57 -3.48 -5.29
CA GLY A 125 -2.10 -4.00 -4.01
C GLY A 125 -2.86 -5.24 -3.53
N VAL A 126 -4.14 -5.40 -3.92
CA VAL A 126 -4.94 -6.59 -3.59
C VAL A 126 -4.37 -7.81 -4.29
N LEU A 127 -4.11 -7.72 -5.61
CA LEU A 127 -3.47 -8.79 -6.38
C LEU A 127 -2.10 -9.16 -5.79
N HIS A 128 -1.27 -8.16 -5.48
CA HIS A 128 0.06 -8.38 -4.92
C HIS A 128 0.02 -9.04 -3.53
N THR A 129 -0.98 -8.75 -2.73
CA THR A 129 -1.14 -9.38 -1.41
C THR A 129 -1.62 -10.83 -1.57
N LEU A 130 -2.67 -11.05 -2.35
CA LEU A 130 -3.25 -12.38 -2.55
C LEU A 130 -2.29 -13.34 -3.24
N SER A 131 -1.49 -12.88 -4.20
CA SER A 131 -0.49 -13.70 -4.90
C SER A 131 0.59 -14.29 -3.98
N LYS A 132 0.78 -13.73 -2.78
CA LYS A 132 1.70 -14.26 -1.76
C LYS A 132 1.05 -15.31 -0.86
N LEU A 133 -0.27 -15.46 -0.90
CA LEU A 133 -1.06 -16.32 -0.01
C LEU A 133 -1.45 -17.65 -0.69
N LYS A 134 -0.57 -18.21 -1.52
CA LYS A 134 -0.82 -19.43 -2.33
C LYS A 134 -1.20 -20.64 -1.51
N GLN A 135 -0.77 -20.72 -0.24
CA GLN A 135 -1.10 -21.82 0.69
C GLN A 135 -2.58 -21.90 1.06
N PHE A 136 -3.39 -20.90 0.69
CA PHE A 136 -4.82 -20.86 0.97
C PHE A 136 -5.71 -21.25 -0.20
N ASP A 137 -5.15 -21.91 -1.22
CA ASP A 137 -5.86 -22.37 -2.42
C ASP A 137 -6.59 -21.24 -3.18
N ILE A 138 -5.85 -20.15 -3.40
CA ILE A 138 -6.33 -18.99 -4.13
C ILE A 138 -5.72 -19.00 -5.52
N VAL A 139 -6.58 -18.94 -6.52
CA VAL A 139 -6.15 -18.67 -7.91
C VAL A 139 -6.05 -17.14 -8.06
N THR A 140 -4.87 -16.66 -8.45
CA THR A 140 -4.67 -15.24 -8.78
C THR A 140 -4.33 -15.12 -10.27
N PHE A 141 -5.07 -14.27 -10.97
CA PHE A 141 -4.93 -14.02 -12.39
C PHE A 141 -4.76 -12.52 -12.65
N GLN A 142 -3.73 -12.15 -13.40
CA GLN A 142 -3.58 -10.79 -13.90
C GLN A 142 -4.07 -10.72 -15.34
N ALA A 143 -5.16 -9.98 -15.54
CA ALA A 143 -5.73 -9.65 -16.83
C ALA A 143 -5.05 -8.42 -17.44
N GLU A 144 -5.37 -8.13 -18.69
CA GLU A 144 -4.89 -6.97 -19.42
C GLU A 144 -5.62 -5.68 -18.96
N ASP A 145 -6.95 -5.78 -18.81
CA ASP A 145 -7.82 -4.64 -18.49
C ASP A 145 -8.96 -5.01 -17.53
N GLU A 146 -9.80 -4.02 -17.23
CA GLU A 146 -10.92 -4.13 -16.31
C GLU A 146 -11.97 -5.14 -16.76
N ILE A 147 -12.25 -5.21 -18.05
CA ILE A 147 -13.30 -6.04 -18.62
C ILE A 147 -12.84 -7.50 -18.60
N ALA A 148 -11.62 -7.77 -19.04
CA ALA A 148 -11.02 -9.10 -18.96
C ALA A 148 -10.92 -9.59 -17.50
N ALA A 149 -10.57 -8.72 -16.56
CA ALA A 149 -10.49 -9.05 -15.15
C ALA A 149 -11.84 -9.47 -14.56
N VAL A 150 -12.91 -8.69 -14.79
CA VAL A 150 -14.23 -9.00 -14.24
C VAL A 150 -14.82 -10.26 -14.91
N CYS A 151 -14.62 -10.45 -16.21
CA CYS A 151 -15.07 -11.64 -16.91
C CYS A 151 -14.33 -12.90 -16.43
N ALA A 152 -13.03 -12.81 -16.17
CA ALA A 152 -12.26 -13.92 -15.59
C ALA A 152 -12.73 -14.25 -14.15
N ALA A 153 -13.04 -13.27 -13.33
CA ALA A 153 -13.62 -13.49 -12.00
C ALA A 153 -14.99 -14.16 -12.09
N LEU A 154 -15.85 -13.71 -13.01
CA LEU A 154 -17.17 -14.30 -13.25
C LEU A 154 -17.05 -15.74 -13.75
N GLY A 155 -16.08 -16.02 -14.65
CA GLY A 155 -15.76 -17.39 -15.09
C GLY A 155 -15.30 -18.27 -13.93
N GLY A 156 -14.54 -17.72 -12.99
CA GLY A 156 -14.19 -18.40 -11.74
C GLY A 156 -15.43 -18.79 -10.91
N SER A 157 -16.40 -17.85 -10.77
CA SER A 157 -17.67 -18.13 -10.10
C SER A 157 -18.48 -19.20 -10.82
N TYR A 158 -18.57 -19.15 -12.13
CA TYR A 158 -19.20 -20.19 -12.93
C TYR A 158 -18.57 -21.58 -12.72
N ALA A 159 -17.26 -21.61 -12.53
CA ALA A 159 -16.51 -22.83 -12.22
C ALA A 159 -16.60 -23.28 -10.73
N GLY A 160 -17.43 -22.64 -9.92
CA GLY A 160 -17.68 -23.02 -8.52
C GLY A 160 -16.70 -22.44 -7.51
N THR A 161 -15.98 -21.38 -7.84
CA THR A 161 -15.16 -20.64 -6.88
C THR A 161 -15.82 -19.30 -6.49
N LEU A 162 -15.34 -18.63 -5.46
CA LEU A 162 -15.72 -17.25 -5.19
C LEU A 162 -14.94 -16.34 -6.15
N GLY A 163 -15.61 -15.77 -7.14
CA GLY A 163 -15.04 -14.80 -8.07
C GLY A 163 -14.88 -13.44 -7.43
N VAL A 164 -13.66 -12.92 -7.46
CA VAL A 164 -13.32 -11.62 -6.86
C VAL A 164 -12.50 -10.80 -7.85
N THR A 165 -12.80 -9.51 -7.96
CA THR A 165 -12.02 -8.55 -8.74
C THR A 165 -11.85 -7.25 -7.94
N ALA A 166 -10.83 -6.48 -8.27
CA ALA A 166 -10.61 -5.15 -7.70
C ALA A 166 -10.39 -4.12 -8.81
N SER A 167 -10.89 -2.91 -8.57
CA SER A 167 -10.76 -1.79 -9.49
C SER A 167 -10.83 -0.47 -8.73
N SER A 168 -10.86 0.63 -9.45
CA SER A 168 -11.16 1.97 -8.93
C SER A 168 -12.08 2.70 -9.93
N GLY A 169 -12.63 3.83 -9.54
CA GLY A 169 -13.66 4.59 -10.22
C GLY A 169 -13.89 4.35 -11.71
N PRO A 170 -12.96 4.76 -12.58
CA PRO A 170 -13.13 4.59 -14.02
C PRO A 170 -13.31 3.14 -14.45
N GLY A 171 -12.62 2.21 -13.78
CA GLY A 171 -12.71 0.78 -14.09
C GLY A 171 -13.99 0.12 -13.57
N ILE A 172 -14.64 0.70 -12.55
CA ILE A 172 -15.94 0.21 -12.07
C ILE A 172 -17.00 0.43 -13.16
N ALA A 173 -17.04 1.61 -13.76
CA ALA A 173 -17.96 1.92 -14.87
C ALA A 173 -17.86 0.90 -16.03
N LEU A 174 -16.65 0.49 -16.37
CA LEU A 174 -16.41 -0.49 -17.43
C LEU A 174 -16.84 -1.92 -17.08
N LYS A 175 -17.18 -2.20 -15.82
CA LYS A 175 -17.61 -3.53 -15.36
C LYS A 175 -19.15 -3.70 -15.36
N THR A 176 -19.90 -2.66 -15.64
CA THR A 176 -21.37 -2.62 -15.50
C THR A 176 -22.06 -3.75 -16.27
N GLU A 177 -21.64 -4.06 -17.49
CA GLU A 177 -22.22 -5.14 -18.29
C GLU A 177 -21.99 -6.52 -17.64
N ALA A 178 -20.78 -6.78 -17.17
CA ALA A 178 -20.47 -8.03 -16.48
C ALA A 178 -21.20 -8.16 -15.13
N ILE A 179 -21.44 -7.05 -14.43
CA ILE A 179 -22.29 -7.01 -13.23
C ILE A 179 -23.70 -7.41 -13.58
N GLY A 180 -24.29 -6.84 -14.64
CA GLY A 180 -25.61 -7.19 -15.16
C GLY A 180 -25.72 -8.67 -15.52
N LEU A 181 -24.70 -9.22 -16.19
CA LEU A 181 -24.64 -10.65 -16.49
C LEU A 181 -24.59 -11.50 -15.21
N ALA A 182 -23.74 -11.15 -14.25
CA ALA A 182 -23.63 -11.89 -12.98
C ALA A 182 -24.98 -11.98 -12.26
N ILE A 183 -25.73 -10.88 -12.23
CA ILE A 183 -27.09 -10.84 -11.65
C ILE A 183 -28.04 -11.72 -12.44
N SER A 184 -28.04 -11.62 -13.77
CA SER A 184 -28.96 -12.37 -14.65
C SER A 184 -28.77 -13.89 -14.57
N VAL A 185 -27.55 -14.34 -14.33
CA VAL A 185 -27.20 -15.79 -14.21
C VAL A 185 -26.99 -16.24 -12.76
N GLU A 186 -27.29 -15.37 -11.79
CA GLU A 186 -27.23 -15.64 -10.33
C GLU A 186 -25.84 -16.14 -9.86
N LEU A 187 -24.77 -15.62 -10.45
CA LEU A 187 -23.41 -15.96 -10.05
C LEU A 187 -22.86 -14.98 -9.00
N PRO A 188 -22.25 -15.47 -7.90
CA PRO A 188 -21.64 -14.60 -6.90
C PRO A 188 -20.40 -13.91 -7.46
N LEU A 189 -20.32 -12.59 -7.30
CA LEU A 189 -19.18 -11.78 -7.74
C LEU A 189 -18.89 -10.71 -6.69
N VAL A 190 -17.67 -10.69 -6.20
CA VAL A 190 -17.19 -9.64 -5.28
C VAL A 190 -16.35 -8.64 -6.05
N ILE A 191 -16.76 -7.38 -6.03
CA ILE A 191 -16.03 -6.28 -6.65
C ILE A 191 -15.56 -5.32 -5.56
N ILE A 192 -14.24 -5.14 -5.48
CA ILE A 192 -13.62 -4.23 -4.52
C ILE A 192 -13.37 -2.91 -5.24
N ASN A 193 -14.10 -1.87 -4.82
CA ASN A 193 -13.85 -0.53 -5.28
C ASN A 193 -12.81 0.16 -4.39
N VAL A 194 -11.58 0.23 -4.85
CA VAL A 194 -10.51 0.98 -4.20
C VAL A 194 -10.49 2.37 -4.80
N GLN A 195 -11.22 3.27 -4.18
CA GLN A 195 -11.51 4.61 -4.70
C GLN A 195 -10.25 5.43 -5.00
N ARG A 196 -10.34 6.23 -6.03
CA ARG A 196 -9.37 7.25 -6.39
C ARG A 196 -10.05 8.40 -7.12
N ALA A 197 -9.40 9.56 -7.15
CA ALA A 197 -9.86 10.67 -7.97
C ALA A 197 -9.84 10.27 -9.46
N GLY A 198 -10.98 10.41 -10.12
CA GLY A 198 -11.14 10.18 -11.56
C GLY A 198 -11.14 11.47 -12.36
N PRO A 199 -11.19 11.41 -13.67
CA PRO A 199 -11.09 10.27 -14.58
C PRO A 199 -9.68 9.61 -14.56
N SER A 200 -9.46 8.55 -15.36
CA SER A 200 -8.21 7.76 -15.35
C SER A 200 -6.94 8.58 -15.56
N THR A 201 -7.02 9.74 -16.19
CA THR A 201 -5.94 10.72 -16.38
C THR A 201 -5.85 11.74 -15.24
N GLY A 202 -6.68 11.63 -14.21
CA GLY A 202 -6.76 12.55 -13.09
C GLY A 202 -5.71 12.28 -11.99
N LEU A 203 -6.13 12.24 -10.72
CA LEU A 203 -5.27 12.12 -9.54
C LEU A 203 -5.29 10.69 -8.98
N PRO A 204 -4.58 9.73 -9.57
CA PRO A 204 -4.70 8.29 -9.27
C PRO A 204 -4.29 7.92 -7.83
N THR A 205 -3.62 8.81 -7.12
CA THR A 205 -3.18 8.59 -5.73
C THR A 205 -4.03 9.35 -4.71
N LYS A 206 -5.09 10.04 -5.15
CA LYS A 206 -6.00 10.78 -4.28
C LYS A 206 -7.34 10.09 -4.21
N THR A 207 -7.91 10.01 -3.02
CA THR A 207 -9.24 9.44 -2.80
C THR A 207 -10.32 10.42 -3.23
N GLU A 208 -11.30 9.92 -3.98
CA GLU A 208 -12.53 10.61 -4.36
C GLU A 208 -13.68 9.61 -4.36
N GLN A 209 -14.87 10.06 -4.11
CA GLN A 209 -16.06 9.20 -3.98
C GLN A 209 -17.08 9.41 -5.10
N SER A 210 -16.62 9.77 -6.28
CA SER A 210 -17.49 10.02 -7.45
C SER A 210 -18.17 8.77 -8.00
N ASP A 211 -17.73 7.60 -7.61
CA ASP A 211 -18.13 6.29 -8.14
C ASP A 211 -18.98 5.44 -7.16
N LEU A 212 -19.51 6.04 -6.09
CA LEU A 212 -20.33 5.33 -5.09
C LEU A 212 -21.74 4.98 -5.54
N TYR A 213 -22.25 5.65 -6.55
CA TYR A 213 -23.64 5.54 -7.00
C TYR A 213 -23.75 4.99 -8.43
N GLN A 214 -22.94 3.99 -8.75
CA GLN A 214 -22.98 3.31 -10.05
C GLN A 214 -23.84 2.06 -10.02
#